data_48196267a571f5afa0bd4993678b6a05
#
_entry.id   48196267a571f5afa0bd4993678b6a05
#
_cell.length_a   1.000
_cell.length_b   1.000
_cell.length_c   1.000
_cell.angle_alpha   90.00
_cell.angle_beta   90.00
_cell.angle_gamma   90.00
#
_symmetry.space_group_name_H-M   'P 1'
#
loop_
_entity.id
_entity.type
_entity.pdbx_description
1 polymer ?
#
loop_
_entity_poly.entity_id
_entity_poly.type
_entity_poly.pdbx_seq_one_letter_code
_entity_poly.pdbx_strand_id
1 'polypeptide(L)'
;MKKFIMMLVCTFAMHTMVMADNDKPIQVSQLPAKAQTFIETYFKDHKVAMAKLESGVFYKSYDVVFTNGEKVEFDKAGEWKEVRCRQSEVPAQIVPEAIRNYVKTNYPDARILQIEYDDNEYEIKLSNRWEITFDSKMRVIDIDD
;
A
#
# COMPACT_ATOMS: atom_id res chain seq x y z
N MET A 1 -26.94 61.59 15.85
CA MET A 1 -26.45 60.40 16.59
C MET A 1 -25.86 59.43 15.61
N LYS A 2 -24.55 59.33 15.53
CA LYS A 2 -23.87 58.37 14.64
C LYS A 2 -23.57 57.11 15.46
N LYS A 3 -24.26 56.00 15.15
CA LYS A 3 -23.97 54.71 15.74
C LYS A 3 -22.78 54.10 15.00
N PHE A 4 -21.61 54.05 15.64
CA PHE A 4 -20.50 53.29 15.19
C PHE A 4 -20.77 51.81 15.47
N ILE A 5 -21.04 51.05 14.43
CA ILE A 5 -21.03 49.57 14.49
C ILE A 5 -19.59 49.15 14.32
N MET A 6 -18.98 48.76 15.43
CA MET A 6 -17.64 48.16 15.44
C MET A 6 -17.75 46.70 14.95
N MET A 7 -17.45 46.49 13.69
CA MET A 7 -17.43 45.16 13.08
C MET A 7 -16.17 44.43 13.55
N LEU A 8 -16.33 43.55 14.56
CA LEU A 8 -15.29 42.67 15.04
C LEU A 8 -15.07 41.57 14.00
N VAL A 9 -14.08 41.76 13.13
CA VAL A 9 -13.62 40.70 12.21
C VAL A 9 -12.83 39.68 13.00
N CYS A 10 -13.50 38.60 13.43
CA CYS A 10 -12.83 37.41 13.91
C CYS A 10 -12.15 36.73 12.75
N THR A 11 -10.89 37.02 12.52
CA THR A 11 -10.01 36.22 11.67
C THR A 11 -9.79 34.87 12.35
N PHE A 12 -10.59 33.90 11.96
CA PHE A 12 -10.36 32.49 12.29
C PHE A 12 -9.11 32.06 11.49
N ALA A 13 -7.95 32.17 12.13
CA ALA A 13 -6.75 31.57 11.62
C ALA A 13 -6.95 30.03 11.70
N MET A 14 -7.42 29.44 10.60
CA MET A 14 -7.34 28.00 10.43
C MET A 14 -5.86 27.63 10.38
N HIS A 15 -5.32 27.23 11.52
CA HIS A 15 -4.06 26.52 11.57
C HIS A 15 -4.35 25.13 10.98
N THR A 16 -4.16 24.99 9.66
CA THR A 16 -3.97 23.70 9.06
C THR A 16 -2.69 23.15 9.68
N MET A 17 -2.83 22.24 10.64
CA MET A 17 -1.72 21.37 11.00
C MET A 17 -1.44 20.52 9.77
N VAL A 18 -0.52 21.00 8.95
CA VAL A 18 0.16 20.16 7.97
C VAL A 18 0.97 19.18 8.82
N MET A 19 0.42 18.00 9.06
CA MET A 19 1.21 16.87 9.50
C MET A 19 2.20 16.64 8.36
N ALA A 20 3.44 17.05 8.55
CA ALA A 20 4.52 16.72 7.64
C ALA A 20 4.69 15.20 7.75
N ASP A 21 4.23 14.46 6.72
CA ASP A 21 4.66 13.10 6.50
C ASP A 21 6.18 13.16 6.37
N ASN A 22 6.88 12.58 7.33
CA ASN A 22 8.34 12.54 7.34
C ASN A 22 8.81 11.40 6.44
N ASP A 23 8.56 11.55 5.13
CA ASP A 23 9.10 10.65 4.12
C ASP A 23 10.59 10.89 3.98
N LYS A 24 11.37 9.88 4.27
CA LYS A 24 12.83 9.94 4.19
C LYS A 24 13.36 8.94 3.16
N PRO A 25 14.03 9.38 2.09
CA PRO A 25 14.74 8.46 1.20
C PRO A 25 15.79 7.67 1.97
N ILE A 26 15.86 6.38 1.71
CA ILE A 26 16.83 5.46 2.31
C ILE A 26 17.47 4.57 1.24
N GLN A 27 18.56 3.90 1.60
CA GLN A 27 19.15 2.85 0.77
C GLN A 27 18.42 1.51 1.04
N VAL A 28 18.44 0.60 0.06
CA VAL A 28 17.86 -0.74 0.21
C VAL A 28 18.48 -1.49 1.40
N SER A 29 19.78 -1.30 1.64
CA SER A 29 20.50 -1.88 2.78
C SER A 29 20.01 -1.39 4.16
N GLN A 30 19.24 -0.31 4.20
CA GLN A 30 18.64 0.24 5.43
C GLN A 30 17.23 -0.29 5.70
N LEU A 31 16.67 -1.07 4.77
CA LEU A 31 15.42 -1.78 5.00
C LEU A 31 15.60 -2.87 6.07
N PRO A 32 14.55 -3.26 6.79
CA PRO A 32 14.58 -4.45 7.63
C PRO A 32 15.03 -5.69 6.85
N ALA A 33 15.75 -6.60 7.50
CA ALA A 33 16.31 -7.79 6.84
C ALA A 33 15.24 -8.65 6.12
N LYS A 34 14.05 -8.78 6.68
CA LYS A 34 12.93 -9.49 6.04
C LYS A 34 12.51 -8.83 4.73
N ALA A 35 12.43 -7.50 4.69
CA ALA A 35 12.09 -6.75 3.47
C ALA A 35 13.17 -6.92 2.40
N GLN A 36 14.44 -6.88 2.77
CA GLN A 36 15.55 -7.14 1.83
C GLN A 36 15.44 -8.56 1.24
N THR A 37 15.25 -9.57 2.08
CA THR A 37 15.07 -10.97 1.65
C THR A 37 13.85 -11.12 0.73
N PHE A 38 12.74 -10.45 1.03
CA PHE A 38 11.53 -10.47 0.20
C PHE A 38 11.81 -9.93 -1.21
N ILE A 39 12.49 -8.79 -1.30
CA ILE A 39 12.87 -8.20 -2.59
C ILE A 39 13.80 -9.12 -3.38
N GLU A 40 14.82 -9.67 -2.74
CA GLU A 40 15.77 -10.60 -3.36
C GLU A 40 15.10 -11.90 -3.84
N THR A 41 14.05 -12.35 -3.14
CA THR A 41 13.34 -13.58 -3.48
C THR A 41 12.38 -13.39 -4.64
N TYR A 42 11.57 -12.33 -4.61
CA TYR A 42 10.43 -12.15 -5.53
C TYR A 42 10.66 -11.10 -6.60
N PHE A 43 11.61 -10.18 -6.39
CA PHE A 43 11.88 -9.04 -7.26
C PHE A 43 13.37 -8.89 -7.64
N LYS A 44 14.13 -9.98 -7.63
CA LYS A 44 15.57 -9.99 -7.92
C LYS A 44 15.95 -9.37 -9.27
N ASP A 45 15.08 -9.54 -10.27
CA ASP A 45 15.30 -9.04 -11.63
C ASP A 45 14.76 -7.60 -11.82
N HIS A 46 14.22 -7.00 -10.76
CA HIS A 46 13.70 -5.64 -10.76
C HIS A 46 14.74 -4.67 -10.22
N LYS A 47 14.92 -3.57 -10.90
CA LYS A 47 15.78 -2.49 -10.44
C LYS A 47 15.01 -1.55 -9.50
N VAL A 48 15.51 -1.32 -8.31
CA VAL A 48 14.95 -0.34 -7.38
C VAL A 48 15.22 1.08 -7.88
N ALA A 49 14.15 1.86 -8.05
CA ALA A 49 14.23 3.28 -8.35
C ALA A 49 14.35 4.10 -7.08
N MET A 50 13.60 3.74 -6.04
CA MET A 50 13.57 4.47 -4.78
C MET A 50 13.16 3.54 -3.64
N ALA A 51 13.79 3.72 -2.48
CA ALA A 51 13.31 3.21 -1.20
C ALA A 51 13.12 4.39 -0.25
N LYS A 52 12.05 4.39 0.53
CA LYS A 52 11.77 5.43 1.52
C LYS A 52 11.24 4.84 2.82
N LEU A 53 11.55 5.56 3.90
CA LEU A 53 10.95 5.36 5.20
C LEU A 53 9.85 6.38 5.37
N GLU A 54 8.64 5.91 5.66
CA GLU A 54 7.52 6.73 6.11
C GLU A 54 7.35 6.56 7.61
N SER A 55 7.27 7.64 8.34
CA SER A 55 7.10 7.59 9.78
C SER A 55 6.19 8.69 10.28
N GLY A 56 5.22 8.34 11.10
CA GLY A 56 4.36 9.24 11.84
C GLY A 56 4.52 9.03 13.35
N VAL A 57 3.59 9.59 14.12
CA VAL A 57 3.64 9.51 15.59
C VAL A 57 3.48 8.06 16.08
N PHE A 58 2.68 7.25 15.37
CA PHE A 58 2.31 5.88 15.80
C PHE A 58 2.62 4.79 14.77
N TYR A 59 3.15 5.15 13.61
CA TYR A 59 3.43 4.19 12.55
C TYR A 59 4.82 4.38 11.95
N LYS A 60 5.33 3.31 11.39
CA LYS A 60 6.56 3.27 10.59
C LYS A 60 6.37 2.23 9.50
N SER A 61 6.58 2.62 8.26
CA SER A 61 6.51 1.75 7.09
C SER A 61 7.65 2.05 6.12
N TYR A 62 7.87 1.14 5.19
CA TYR A 62 8.90 1.28 4.17
C TYR A 62 8.29 1.03 2.80
N ASP A 63 8.53 1.94 1.87
CA ASP A 63 8.13 1.81 0.48
C ASP A 63 9.34 1.52 -0.40
N VAL A 64 9.19 0.57 -1.29
CA VAL A 64 10.15 0.28 -2.36
C VAL A 64 9.44 0.41 -3.70
N VAL A 65 9.93 1.32 -4.53
CA VAL A 65 9.42 1.54 -5.89
C VAL A 65 10.48 1.09 -6.89
N PHE A 66 10.07 0.28 -7.84
CA PHE A 66 10.94 -0.21 -8.91
C PHE A 66 10.88 0.68 -10.15
N THR A 67 11.88 0.57 -11.02
CA THR A 67 11.97 1.40 -12.24
C THR A 67 10.84 1.19 -13.23
N ASN A 68 10.14 0.06 -13.18
CA ASN A 68 8.94 -0.22 -13.97
C ASN A 68 7.64 0.32 -13.35
N GLY A 69 7.72 1.02 -12.21
CA GLY A 69 6.58 1.60 -11.48
C GLY A 69 5.86 0.64 -10.54
N GLU A 70 6.33 -0.60 -10.39
CA GLU A 70 5.84 -1.53 -9.38
C GLU A 70 6.28 -1.09 -7.98
N LYS A 71 5.52 -1.46 -6.97
CA LYS A 71 5.74 -1.01 -5.58
C LYS A 71 5.51 -2.16 -4.60
N VAL A 72 6.33 -2.20 -3.56
CA VAL A 72 6.09 -3.02 -2.36
C VAL A 72 6.15 -2.12 -1.13
N GLU A 73 5.18 -2.26 -0.25
CA GLU A 73 5.16 -1.63 1.07
C GLU A 73 5.37 -2.68 2.16
N PHE A 74 6.18 -2.32 3.14
CA PHE A 74 6.51 -3.14 4.31
C PHE A 74 6.17 -2.40 5.60
N ASP A 75 5.79 -3.16 6.61
CA ASP A 75 5.64 -2.63 7.97
C ASP A 75 7.00 -2.40 8.65
N LYS A 76 6.96 -1.93 9.88
CA LYS A 76 8.16 -1.69 10.70
C LYS A 76 9.04 -2.92 10.92
N ALA A 77 8.48 -4.11 10.85
CA ALA A 77 9.19 -5.38 11.01
C ALA A 77 9.77 -5.92 9.69
N GLY A 78 9.38 -5.31 8.56
CA GLY A 78 9.77 -5.76 7.22
C GLY A 78 8.83 -6.83 6.65
N GLU A 79 7.66 -7.03 7.23
CA GLU A 79 6.61 -7.84 6.64
C GLU A 79 5.89 -7.03 5.55
N TRP A 80 5.60 -7.65 4.41
CA TRP A 80 4.91 -6.95 3.34
C TRP A 80 3.45 -6.63 3.72
N LYS A 81 3.01 -5.46 3.33
CA LYS A 81 1.63 -4.97 3.52
C LYS A 81 0.91 -4.81 2.21
N GLU A 82 1.59 -4.34 1.18
CA GLU A 82 1.06 -4.16 -0.17
C GLU A 82 2.10 -4.56 -1.22
N VAL A 83 1.65 -5.27 -2.25
CA VAL A 83 2.42 -5.54 -3.46
C VAL A 83 1.59 -5.10 -4.66
N ARG A 84 2.12 -4.19 -5.46
CA ARG A 84 1.46 -3.62 -6.63
C ARG A 84 2.30 -3.82 -7.87
N CYS A 85 1.76 -4.60 -8.83
CA CYS A 85 2.40 -4.98 -10.08
C CYS A 85 1.53 -4.55 -11.27
N ARG A 86 1.62 -3.28 -11.68
CA ARG A 86 0.75 -2.74 -12.74
C ARG A 86 1.04 -3.30 -14.12
N GLN A 87 2.28 -3.70 -14.40
CA GLN A 87 2.72 -4.19 -15.69
C GLN A 87 2.87 -5.71 -15.76
N SER A 88 2.93 -6.36 -14.60
CA SER A 88 3.03 -7.80 -14.44
C SER A 88 2.01 -8.29 -13.43
N GLU A 89 2.00 -9.59 -13.17
CA GLU A 89 1.20 -10.16 -12.08
C GLU A 89 1.96 -10.11 -10.76
N VAL A 90 1.23 -10.02 -9.66
CA VAL A 90 1.79 -10.30 -8.33
C VAL A 90 2.35 -11.72 -8.34
N PRO A 91 3.60 -11.96 -7.91
CA PRO A 91 4.17 -13.30 -7.85
C PRO A 91 3.25 -14.27 -7.11
N ALA A 92 2.96 -15.41 -7.72
CA ALA A 92 1.97 -16.37 -7.22
C ALA A 92 2.28 -16.87 -5.79
N GLN A 93 3.57 -16.93 -5.44
CA GLN A 93 4.02 -17.37 -4.12
C GLN A 93 3.64 -16.39 -3.00
N ILE A 94 3.38 -15.12 -3.32
CA ILE A 94 2.95 -14.10 -2.35
C ILE A 94 1.46 -14.26 -2.05
N VAL A 95 0.67 -14.68 -3.03
CA VAL A 95 -0.79 -14.80 -2.93
C VAL A 95 -1.16 -16.12 -2.26
N PRO A 96 -1.98 -16.12 -1.19
CA PRO A 96 -2.49 -17.34 -0.59
C PRO A 96 -3.16 -18.26 -1.62
N GLU A 97 -2.96 -19.57 -1.49
CA GLU A 97 -3.48 -20.55 -2.47
C GLU A 97 -5.00 -20.48 -2.62
N ALA A 98 -5.73 -20.30 -1.52
CA ALA A 98 -7.19 -20.19 -1.55
C ALA A 98 -7.65 -18.99 -2.40
N ILE A 99 -6.95 -17.85 -2.33
CA ILE A 99 -7.24 -16.66 -3.15
C ILE A 99 -6.92 -16.94 -4.61
N ARG A 100 -5.77 -17.55 -4.92
CA ARG A 100 -5.41 -17.93 -6.30
C ARG A 100 -6.46 -18.86 -6.92
N ASN A 101 -6.92 -19.85 -6.17
CA ASN A 101 -7.94 -20.80 -6.62
C ASN A 101 -9.28 -20.12 -6.85
N TYR A 102 -9.67 -19.19 -5.96
CA TYR A 102 -10.90 -18.41 -6.14
C TYR A 102 -10.86 -17.57 -7.43
N VAL A 103 -9.77 -16.85 -7.68
CA VAL A 103 -9.61 -16.04 -8.90
C VAL A 103 -9.61 -16.93 -10.15
N LYS A 104 -8.87 -18.04 -10.12
CA LYS A 104 -8.82 -18.98 -11.26
C LYS A 104 -10.20 -19.55 -11.60
N THR A 105 -11.04 -19.80 -10.59
CA THR A 105 -12.38 -20.37 -10.79
C THR A 105 -13.38 -19.33 -11.26
N ASN A 106 -13.37 -18.13 -10.68
CA ASN A 106 -14.41 -17.12 -10.93
C ASN A 106 -14.01 -16.07 -11.96
N TYR A 107 -12.71 -15.81 -12.12
CA TYR A 107 -12.14 -14.82 -13.04
C TYR A 107 -10.92 -15.39 -13.80
N PRO A 108 -11.10 -16.46 -14.61
CA PRO A 108 -9.99 -17.21 -15.19
C PRO A 108 -9.09 -16.39 -16.12
N ASP A 109 -9.63 -15.33 -16.73
CA ASP A 109 -8.88 -14.45 -17.64
C ASP A 109 -8.27 -13.23 -16.94
N ALA A 110 -8.51 -13.06 -15.64
CA ALA A 110 -8.00 -11.94 -14.88
C ALA A 110 -6.66 -12.28 -14.20
N ARG A 111 -5.78 -11.27 -14.13
CA ARG A 111 -4.52 -11.31 -13.42
C ARG A 111 -4.64 -10.54 -12.12
N ILE A 112 -3.95 -10.98 -11.05
CA ILE A 112 -3.87 -10.25 -9.80
C ILE A 112 -2.77 -9.19 -9.96
N LEU A 113 -3.16 -7.91 -9.97
CA LEU A 113 -2.24 -6.79 -10.15
C LEU A 113 -1.81 -6.16 -8.82
N GLN A 114 -2.58 -6.38 -7.76
CA GLN A 114 -2.27 -5.89 -6.43
C GLN A 114 -2.80 -6.85 -5.39
N ILE A 115 -2.07 -6.97 -4.30
CA ILE A 115 -2.52 -7.60 -3.06
C ILE A 115 -2.13 -6.72 -1.89
N GLU A 116 -3.05 -6.54 -0.96
CA GLU A 116 -2.85 -5.84 0.31
C GLU A 116 -3.25 -6.78 1.45
N TYR A 117 -2.52 -6.69 2.55
CA TYR A 117 -2.82 -7.39 3.79
C TYR A 117 -2.83 -6.41 4.95
N ASP A 118 -4.00 -6.16 5.47
CA ASP A 118 -4.20 -5.30 6.65
C ASP A 118 -5.33 -5.82 7.52
N ASP A 119 -5.26 -5.56 8.82
CA ASP A 119 -6.28 -5.96 9.82
C ASP A 119 -6.78 -7.41 9.70
N ASN A 120 -5.89 -8.36 9.31
CA ASN A 120 -6.18 -9.77 9.03
C ASN A 120 -7.11 -10.00 7.83
N GLU A 121 -7.22 -9.05 6.93
CA GLU A 121 -7.94 -9.15 5.68
C GLU A 121 -6.98 -9.05 4.49
N TYR A 122 -7.33 -9.73 3.40
CA TYR A 122 -6.63 -9.59 2.12
C TYR A 122 -7.54 -8.87 1.14
N GLU A 123 -7.04 -7.83 0.51
CA GLU A 123 -7.68 -7.20 -0.63
C GLU A 123 -6.84 -7.45 -1.88
N ILE A 124 -7.48 -7.88 -2.96
CA ILE A 124 -6.84 -8.02 -4.28
C ILE A 124 -7.51 -7.13 -5.30
N LYS A 125 -6.69 -6.62 -6.24
CA LYS A 125 -7.17 -5.92 -7.44
C LYS A 125 -6.82 -6.72 -8.68
N LEU A 126 -7.84 -6.94 -9.50
CA LEU A 126 -7.71 -7.71 -10.73
C LEU A 126 -7.53 -6.82 -11.96
N SER A 127 -7.00 -7.38 -13.04
CA SER A 127 -6.80 -6.68 -14.31
C SER A 127 -8.10 -6.25 -15.00
N ASN A 128 -9.24 -6.84 -14.63
CA ASN A 128 -10.57 -6.48 -15.09
C ASN A 128 -11.26 -5.42 -14.19
N ARG A 129 -10.52 -4.80 -13.26
CA ARG A 129 -10.92 -3.76 -12.30
C ARG A 129 -11.66 -4.25 -11.06
N TRP A 130 -12.04 -5.51 -10.95
CA TRP A 130 -12.64 -6.03 -9.73
C TRP A 130 -11.68 -5.95 -8.55
N GLU A 131 -12.20 -5.54 -7.43
CA GLU A 131 -11.55 -5.57 -6.12
C GLU A 131 -12.28 -6.57 -5.24
N ILE A 132 -11.55 -7.47 -4.58
CA ILE A 132 -12.13 -8.55 -3.79
C ILE A 132 -11.44 -8.59 -2.44
N THR A 133 -12.22 -8.53 -1.37
CA THR A 133 -11.72 -8.62 0.00
C THR A 133 -12.05 -9.98 0.59
N PHE A 134 -11.05 -10.58 1.24
CA PHE A 134 -11.14 -11.86 1.93
C PHE A 134 -10.85 -11.67 3.41
N ASP A 135 -11.58 -12.37 4.27
CA ASP A 135 -11.31 -12.42 5.70
C ASP A 135 -10.10 -13.33 6.03
N SER A 136 -9.74 -13.41 7.31
CA SER A 136 -8.65 -14.27 7.80
C SER A 136 -8.85 -15.77 7.53
N LYS A 137 -10.08 -16.20 7.22
CA LYS A 137 -10.44 -17.57 6.84
C LYS A 137 -10.53 -17.76 5.33
N MET A 138 -10.06 -16.79 4.55
CA MET A 138 -10.09 -16.79 3.08
C MET A 138 -11.50 -16.83 2.48
N ARG A 139 -12.51 -16.32 3.20
CA ARG A 139 -13.87 -16.15 2.69
C ARG A 139 -14.02 -14.76 2.10
N VAL A 140 -14.66 -14.68 0.95
CA VAL A 140 -15.01 -13.40 0.33
C VAL A 140 -16.00 -12.66 1.22
N ILE A 141 -15.68 -11.42 1.59
CA ILE A 141 -16.54 -10.55 2.41
C ILE A 141 -16.98 -9.29 1.67
N ASP A 142 -16.27 -8.91 0.60
CA ASP A 142 -16.65 -7.78 -0.25
C ASP A 142 -16.17 -7.99 -1.69
N ILE A 143 -16.94 -7.47 -2.65
CA ILE A 143 -16.60 -7.44 -4.07
C ILE A 143 -17.06 -6.09 -4.63
N ASP A 144 -16.13 -5.33 -5.22
CA ASP A 144 -16.37 -4.02 -5.80
C ASP A 144 -15.77 -3.92 -7.22
N ASP A 145 -16.26 -2.95 -8.07
CA ASP A 145 -15.82 -2.76 -9.46
C ASP A 145 -15.45 -1.29 -9.80
#